data_8e88598f487d019e03e88aaf865abcaa
#
_entry.id   8e88598f487d019e03e88aaf865abcaa
#
_cell.length_a   1.000
_cell.length_b   1.000
_cell.length_c   1.000
_cell.angle_alpha   90.00
_cell.angle_beta   90.00
_cell.angle_gamma   90.00
#
_symmetry.space_group_name_H-M   'P 1'
#
loop_
_entity.id
_entity.type
_entity.pdbx_description
1 polymer ?
#
loop_
_entity_poly.entity_id
_entity_poly.type
_entity_poly.pdbx_seq_one_letter_code
_entity_poly.pdbx_strand_id
1 'polypeptide(L)'
;YAVKWKVLDSLDYGVPQMRERVYLVGVQEKILGNRMFNFEFPKKNEKKADVKEFLIDDDAREFTTESPHFKTFENYLENKYNKKKFKPEELMIDNLLKEEYLVLDTRQSDLRKYRNRVPTLRFGRNGILYVKNGKFRRITGYESFLLQGFDKKRAKKAKDNILDSFLLKQAGNGMTVSVMQEIANEVMKFIDSEENEHE
;
A
#
# COMPACT_ATOMS: atom_id res chain seq x y z
N TYR A 1 -16.19 -20.53 18.58
CA TYR A 1 -15.51 -19.23 18.48
C TYR A 1 -16.53 -18.11 18.33
N ALA A 2 -16.42 -17.08 19.16
CA ALA A 2 -17.07 -15.81 18.92
C ALA A 2 -16.21 -15.01 17.95
N VAL A 3 -16.79 -14.46 16.86
CA VAL A 3 -16.05 -13.83 15.78
C VAL A 3 -16.61 -12.45 15.48
N LYS A 4 -15.71 -11.48 15.37
CA LYS A 4 -16.01 -10.16 14.76
C LYS A 4 -15.16 -9.95 13.51
N TRP A 5 -15.70 -9.20 12.56
CA TRP A 5 -14.96 -8.85 11.36
C TRP A 5 -15.19 -7.39 10.97
N LYS A 6 -14.20 -6.81 10.28
CA LYS A 6 -14.29 -5.44 9.75
C LYS A 6 -13.43 -5.32 8.51
N VAL A 7 -13.85 -4.48 7.57
CA VAL A 7 -13.01 -4.04 6.46
C VAL A 7 -12.19 -2.85 6.92
N LEU A 8 -10.85 -2.95 6.81
CA LEU A 8 -9.93 -1.85 7.14
C LEU A 8 -9.11 -1.50 5.91
N ASP A 9 -8.91 -0.19 5.68
CA ASP A 9 -8.04 0.33 4.63
C ASP A 9 -6.70 0.76 5.24
N SER A 10 -5.60 0.29 4.68
CA SER A 10 -4.24 0.62 5.13
C SER A 10 -3.96 2.13 5.17
N LEU A 11 -4.63 2.92 4.31
CA LEU A 11 -4.56 4.39 4.35
C LEU A 11 -4.92 4.99 5.72
N ASP A 12 -5.72 4.30 6.49
CA ASP A 12 -6.18 4.74 7.80
C ASP A 12 -5.22 4.36 8.94
N TYR A 13 -4.11 3.65 8.61
CA TYR A 13 -3.21 3.05 9.60
C TYR A 13 -1.73 3.33 9.30
N GLY A 14 -1.42 4.57 8.89
CA GLY A 14 -0.05 5.09 8.85
C GLY A 14 0.76 4.78 7.60
N VAL A 15 0.14 4.25 6.54
CA VAL A 15 0.80 4.07 5.24
C VAL A 15 -0.03 4.68 4.11
N PRO A 16 0.58 5.24 3.05
CA PRO A 16 -0.15 5.88 1.96
C PRO A 16 -0.61 4.86 0.90
N GLN A 17 -0.85 3.60 1.27
CA GLN A 17 -1.33 2.56 0.37
C GLN A 17 -2.82 2.33 0.53
N MET A 18 -3.58 2.45 -0.56
CA MET A 18 -4.99 2.04 -0.65
C MET A 18 -5.07 0.51 -0.67
N ARG A 19 -5.38 -0.11 0.47
CA ARG A 19 -5.46 -1.57 0.59
C ARG A 19 -6.54 -1.95 1.58
N GLU A 20 -7.74 -2.13 1.08
CA GLU A 20 -8.85 -2.65 1.87
C GLU A 20 -8.75 -4.18 2.00
N ARG A 21 -8.89 -4.67 3.21
CA ARG A 21 -8.94 -6.11 3.53
C ARG A 21 -9.97 -6.38 4.61
N VAL A 22 -10.57 -7.56 4.53
CA VAL A 22 -11.40 -8.08 5.63
C VAL A 22 -10.47 -8.65 6.69
N TYR A 23 -10.66 -8.20 7.92
CA TYR A 23 -9.98 -8.74 9.10
C TYR A 23 -11.01 -9.42 9.99
N LEU A 24 -10.66 -10.61 10.43
CA LEU A 24 -11.49 -11.40 11.35
C LEU A 24 -10.69 -11.60 12.63
N VAL A 25 -11.33 -11.32 13.76
CA VAL A 25 -10.80 -11.63 15.09
C VAL A 25 -11.76 -12.61 15.74
N GLY A 26 -11.24 -13.74 16.17
CA GLY A 26 -12.03 -14.81 16.79
C GLY A 26 -11.41 -15.23 18.11
N VAL A 27 -12.25 -15.31 19.16
CA VAL A 27 -11.89 -15.82 20.47
C VAL A 27 -12.63 -17.11 20.72
N GLN A 28 -11.95 -18.09 21.29
CA GLN A 28 -12.54 -19.37 21.61
C GLN A 28 -13.58 -19.18 22.75
N GLU A 29 -14.80 -19.67 22.57
CA GLU A 29 -15.88 -19.51 23.54
C GLU A 29 -15.51 -20.07 24.92
N LYS A 30 -14.69 -21.11 24.98
CA LYS A 30 -14.16 -21.64 26.23
C LYS A 30 -13.34 -20.60 27.01
N ILE A 31 -12.64 -19.68 26.33
CA ILE A 31 -11.89 -18.60 26.97
C ILE A 31 -12.85 -17.48 27.42
N LEU A 32 -13.87 -17.19 26.63
CA LEU A 32 -14.88 -16.18 26.97
C LEU A 32 -15.75 -16.60 28.15
N GLY A 33 -16.00 -17.91 28.32
CA GLY A 33 -16.96 -18.38 29.30
C GLY A 33 -18.37 -17.84 29.02
N ASN A 34 -19.00 -17.20 30.00
CA ASN A 34 -20.31 -16.57 29.87
C ASN A 34 -20.26 -15.08 29.47
N ARG A 35 -19.08 -14.56 29.14
CA ARG A 35 -18.86 -13.15 28.84
C ARG A 35 -19.25 -12.83 27.40
N MET A 36 -19.65 -11.58 27.16
CA MET A 36 -19.90 -11.08 25.82
C MET A 36 -18.58 -10.76 25.12
N PHE A 37 -18.46 -11.17 23.85
CA PHE A 37 -17.34 -10.76 23.01
C PHE A 37 -17.54 -9.32 22.51
N ASN A 38 -17.09 -8.33 23.29
CA ASN A 38 -17.20 -6.91 23.01
C ASN A 38 -15.94 -6.29 22.39
N PHE A 39 -15.04 -7.10 21.82
CA PHE A 39 -13.86 -6.63 21.10
C PHE A 39 -14.20 -5.52 20.09
N GLU A 40 -13.39 -4.46 20.06
CA GLU A 40 -13.49 -3.38 19.09
C GLU A 40 -12.25 -3.32 18.20
N PHE A 41 -12.46 -3.11 16.89
CA PHE A 41 -11.37 -2.89 15.97
C PHE A 41 -10.75 -1.51 16.17
N PRO A 42 -9.41 -1.36 15.86
CA PRO A 42 -8.70 -0.10 16.09
C PRO A 42 -9.36 1.07 15.37
N LYS A 43 -9.26 2.25 15.99
CA LYS A 43 -9.68 3.52 15.40
C LYS A 43 -8.74 3.93 14.29
N LYS A 44 -9.27 4.67 13.32
CA LYS A 44 -8.48 5.24 12.23
C LYS A 44 -7.55 6.33 12.76
N ASN A 45 -6.35 6.43 12.17
CA ASN A 45 -5.45 7.54 12.43
C ASN A 45 -6.04 8.85 11.88
N GLU A 46 -5.96 9.92 12.64
CA GLU A 46 -6.43 11.25 12.22
C GLU A 46 -5.58 11.80 11.07
N LYS A 47 -4.26 11.63 11.15
CA LYS A 47 -3.32 12.12 10.13
C LYS A 47 -3.00 11.04 9.12
N LYS A 48 -3.16 11.37 7.83
CA LYS A 48 -2.73 10.50 6.72
C LYS A 48 -1.22 10.59 6.51
N ALA A 49 -0.62 9.46 6.14
CA ALA A 49 0.80 9.42 5.79
C ALA A 49 1.07 10.16 4.48
N ASP A 50 2.23 10.84 4.40
CA ASP A 50 2.68 11.47 3.16
C ASP A 50 3.45 10.47 2.30
N VAL A 51 3.06 10.32 1.03
CA VAL A 51 3.70 9.40 0.08
C VAL A 51 5.19 9.66 -0.11
N LYS A 52 5.64 10.90 0.08
CA LYS A 52 7.05 11.32 -0.01
C LYS A 52 7.96 10.62 0.99
N GLU A 53 7.42 10.21 2.13
CA GLU A 53 8.17 9.50 3.18
C GLU A 53 8.42 8.02 2.82
N PHE A 54 7.75 7.51 1.79
CA PHE A 54 7.74 6.11 1.38
C PHE A 54 8.39 5.86 0.02
N LEU A 55 8.29 6.82 -0.93
CA LEU A 55 8.92 6.74 -2.26
C LEU A 55 10.30 7.40 -2.21
N ILE A 56 11.22 6.79 -1.49
CA ILE A 56 12.51 7.35 -1.10
C ILE A 56 13.72 6.56 -1.59
N ASP A 57 13.53 5.51 -2.38
CA ASP A 57 14.65 4.70 -2.88
C ASP A 57 15.40 5.45 -4.01
N ASP A 58 16.61 5.88 -3.73
CA ASP A 58 17.44 6.59 -4.72
C ASP A 58 17.94 5.65 -5.82
N ASP A 59 18.00 4.32 -5.55
CA ASP A 59 18.34 3.30 -6.54
C ASP A 59 17.14 2.91 -7.44
N ALA A 60 15.96 3.53 -7.24
CA ALA A 60 14.80 3.28 -8.06
C ALA A 60 15.10 3.59 -9.53
N ARG A 61 14.97 2.55 -10.36
CA ARG A 61 15.27 2.68 -11.80
C ARG A 61 14.35 3.68 -12.47
N GLU A 62 14.96 4.61 -13.19
CA GLU A 62 14.24 5.53 -14.06
C GLU A 62 13.53 4.75 -15.17
N PHE A 63 12.33 5.20 -15.51
CA PHE A 63 11.58 4.67 -16.63
C PHE A 63 11.61 5.70 -17.76
N THR A 64 12.53 5.49 -18.69
CA THR A 64 12.87 6.41 -19.78
C THR A 64 12.49 5.81 -21.13
N THR A 65 12.65 6.59 -22.20
CA THR A 65 12.45 6.15 -23.59
C THR A 65 13.24 4.89 -23.96
N GLU A 66 14.39 4.66 -23.31
CA GLU A 66 15.22 3.48 -23.52
C GLU A 66 14.75 2.27 -22.67
N SER A 67 13.83 2.47 -21.73
CA SER A 67 13.33 1.42 -20.87
C SER A 67 12.46 0.43 -21.64
N PRO A 68 12.59 -0.88 -21.38
CA PRO A 68 11.64 -1.86 -21.89
C PRO A 68 10.20 -1.45 -21.59
N HIS A 69 9.33 -1.56 -22.60
CA HIS A 69 7.91 -1.19 -22.54
C HIS A 69 7.58 0.31 -22.46
N PHE A 70 8.55 1.24 -22.64
CA PHE A 70 8.23 2.65 -22.68
C PHE A 70 7.31 2.99 -23.85
N LYS A 71 7.57 2.45 -25.04
CA LYS A 71 6.70 2.62 -26.22
C LYS A 71 5.29 2.06 -25.96
N THR A 72 5.18 0.98 -25.23
CA THR A 72 3.89 0.43 -24.79
C THR A 72 3.16 1.39 -23.86
N PHE A 73 3.90 2.07 -22.99
CA PHE A 73 3.33 3.09 -22.09
C PHE A 73 2.85 4.33 -22.88
N GLU A 74 3.60 4.83 -23.85
CA GLU A 74 3.17 5.92 -24.73
C GLU A 74 1.86 5.56 -25.45
N ASN A 75 1.81 4.39 -26.10
CA ASN A 75 0.62 3.90 -26.79
C ASN A 75 -0.56 3.69 -25.80
N TYR A 76 -0.26 3.30 -24.55
CA TYR A 76 -1.27 3.18 -23.52
C TYR A 76 -1.87 4.53 -23.14
N LEU A 77 -1.07 5.60 -23.00
CA LEU A 77 -1.58 6.94 -22.72
C LEU A 77 -2.55 7.42 -23.81
N GLU A 78 -2.31 7.04 -25.06
CA GLU A 78 -3.12 7.43 -26.20
C GLU A 78 -4.34 6.54 -26.47
N ASN A 79 -4.59 5.53 -25.67
CA ASN A 79 -5.68 4.60 -25.92
C ASN A 79 -7.08 5.26 -25.78
N LYS A 80 -8.07 4.61 -26.36
CA LYS A 80 -9.46 5.14 -26.39
C LYS A 80 -10.08 5.36 -25.02
N TYR A 81 -9.67 4.59 -24.00
CA TYR A 81 -10.21 4.71 -22.64
C TYR A 81 -9.68 5.96 -21.95
N ASN A 82 -8.37 6.25 -22.12
CA ASN A 82 -7.74 7.43 -21.57
C ASN A 82 -8.23 8.71 -22.28
N LYS A 83 -8.34 8.69 -23.60
CA LYS A 83 -8.90 9.82 -24.40
C LYS A 83 -10.34 10.18 -24.06
N LYS A 84 -11.13 9.22 -23.54
CA LYS A 84 -12.48 9.50 -23.04
C LYS A 84 -12.50 10.12 -21.64
N LYS A 85 -11.47 9.86 -20.84
CA LYS A 85 -11.42 10.21 -19.41
C LYS A 85 -10.65 11.49 -19.13
N PHE A 86 -9.65 11.78 -19.92
CA PHE A 86 -8.73 12.88 -19.73
C PHE A 86 -8.67 13.77 -20.96
N LYS A 87 -8.36 15.05 -20.75
CA LYS A 87 -8.01 15.95 -21.84
C LYS A 87 -6.63 15.58 -22.41
N PRO A 88 -6.35 15.86 -23.70
CA PRO A 88 -5.06 15.51 -24.31
C PRO A 88 -3.84 16.01 -23.52
N GLU A 89 -3.88 17.25 -23.04
CA GLU A 89 -2.81 17.85 -22.24
C GLU A 89 -2.53 17.14 -20.91
N GLU A 90 -3.52 16.47 -20.33
CA GLU A 90 -3.38 15.70 -19.09
C GLU A 90 -2.68 14.35 -19.28
N LEU A 91 -2.53 13.91 -20.53
CA LEU A 91 -1.88 12.66 -20.93
C LEU A 91 -0.49 12.91 -21.53
N MET A 92 -0.12 14.17 -21.79
CA MET A 92 1.23 14.51 -22.27
C MET A 92 2.27 14.18 -21.20
N ILE A 93 3.32 13.46 -21.60
CA ILE A 93 4.41 13.04 -20.71
C ILE A 93 5.03 14.24 -19.99
N ASP A 94 5.33 15.32 -20.71
CA ASP A 94 5.92 16.53 -20.12
C ASP A 94 5.03 17.15 -19.02
N ASN A 95 3.72 17.05 -19.14
CA ASN A 95 2.80 17.55 -18.13
C ASN A 95 2.68 16.60 -16.94
N LEU A 96 2.71 15.30 -17.18
CA LEU A 96 2.74 14.30 -16.11
C LEU A 96 4.02 14.44 -15.25
N LEU A 97 5.15 14.69 -15.87
CA LEU A 97 6.45 14.85 -15.19
C LEU A 97 6.57 16.12 -14.34
N LYS A 98 5.69 17.11 -14.53
CA LYS A 98 5.64 18.34 -13.70
C LYS A 98 4.99 18.10 -12.33
N GLU A 99 4.21 17.02 -12.17
CA GLU A 99 3.54 16.71 -10.91
C GLU A 99 4.42 15.80 -10.04
N GLU A 100 5.19 16.38 -9.15
CA GLU A 100 6.07 15.65 -8.22
C GLU A 100 5.26 14.70 -7.33
N TYR A 101 5.72 13.45 -7.19
CA TYR A 101 5.03 12.34 -6.51
C TYR A 101 3.64 11.98 -7.06
N LEU A 102 3.34 12.38 -8.31
CA LEU A 102 2.19 11.80 -9.01
C LEU A 102 2.40 10.30 -9.20
N VAL A 103 1.45 9.49 -8.72
CA VAL A 103 1.48 8.04 -8.90
C VAL A 103 0.54 7.65 -10.03
N LEU A 104 1.04 6.87 -10.98
CA LEU A 104 0.34 6.39 -12.16
C LEU A 104 0.13 4.88 -12.07
N ASP A 105 -1.11 4.42 -12.16
CA ASP A 105 -1.44 2.99 -12.24
C ASP A 105 -1.85 2.64 -13.67
N THR A 106 -1.01 1.87 -14.36
CA THR A 106 -1.20 1.44 -15.75
C THR A 106 -1.68 -0.01 -15.86
N ARG A 107 -2.13 -0.62 -14.77
CA ARG A 107 -2.52 -2.05 -14.72
C ARG A 107 -3.96 -2.31 -15.17
N GLN A 108 -4.69 -1.27 -15.50
CA GLN A 108 -6.09 -1.33 -15.97
C GLN A 108 -6.17 -0.84 -17.42
N SER A 109 -7.34 -0.91 -18.01
CA SER A 109 -7.59 -0.41 -19.38
C SER A 109 -7.47 1.11 -19.48
N ASP A 110 -7.72 1.82 -18.37
CA ASP A 110 -7.60 3.27 -18.23
C ASP A 110 -6.50 3.65 -17.24
N LEU A 111 -5.85 4.79 -17.47
CA LEU A 111 -4.89 5.38 -16.55
C LEU A 111 -5.60 5.83 -15.27
N ARG A 112 -4.99 5.53 -14.13
CA ARG A 112 -5.40 6.07 -12.84
C ARG A 112 -4.29 6.89 -12.25
N LYS A 113 -4.61 8.14 -11.90
CA LYS A 113 -3.70 9.09 -11.29
C LYS A 113 -4.02 9.20 -9.80
N TYR A 114 -3.00 9.11 -8.95
CA TYR A 114 -3.15 9.24 -7.50
C TYR A 114 -2.19 10.31 -6.98
N ARG A 115 -2.68 11.14 -6.05
CA ARG A 115 -1.91 12.15 -5.33
C ARG A 115 -1.90 11.80 -3.87
N ASN A 116 -0.73 11.83 -3.26
CA ASN A 116 -0.49 11.48 -1.85
C ASN A 116 -0.98 10.07 -1.44
N ARG A 117 -1.07 9.13 -2.38
CA ARG A 117 -1.44 7.73 -2.12
C ARG A 117 -0.97 6.82 -3.25
N VAL A 118 -0.82 5.54 -2.91
CA VAL A 118 -0.43 4.48 -3.84
C VAL A 118 -1.58 3.46 -3.92
N PRO A 119 -1.94 2.96 -5.11
CA PRO A 119 -2.93 1.89 -5.22
C PRO A 119 -2.39 0.58 -4.64
N THR A 120 -3.30 -0.34 -4.32
CA THR A 120 -2.95 -1.66 -3.79
C THR A 120 -1.82 -2.32 -4.59
N LEU A 121 -0.73 -2.67 -3.93
CA LEU A 121 0.31 -3.52 -4.49
C LEU A 121 -0.27 -4.91 -4.76
N ARG A 122 0.05 -5.50 -5.92
CA ARG A 122 -0.47 -6.81 -6.33
C ARG A 122 0.66 -7.71 -6.79
N PHE A 123 0.58 -8.97 -6.44
CA PHE A 123 1.50 -9.99 -6.93
C PHE A 123 1.60 -9.99 -8.46
N GLY A 124 2.83 -9.91 -8.98
CA GLY A 124 3.12 -10.02 -10.41
C GLY A 124 2.60 -8.86 -11.30
N ARG A 125 2.11 -7.76 -10.72
CA ARG A 125 1.59 -6.61 -11.48
C ARG A 125 2.35 -5.33 -11.13
N ASN A 126 3.44 -5.07 -11.85
CA ASN A 126 4.41 -4.00 -11.57
C ASN A 126 4.17 -2.71 -12.39
N GLY A 127 2.95 -2.47 -12.84
CA GLY A 127 2.57 -1.30 -13.67
C GLY A 127 2.23 -0.06 -12.84
N ILE A 128 2.94 0.18 -11.72
CA ILE A 128 2.83 1.42 -10.96
C ILE A 128 4.10 2.23 -11.20
N LEU A 129 3.91 3.46 -11.68
CA LEU A 129 4.97 4.45 -11.86
C LEU A 129 4.70 5.62 -10.91
N TYR A 130 5.75 6.35 -10.56
CA TYR A 130 5.63 7.63 -9.86
C TYR A 130 6.62 8.63 -10.43
N VAL A 131 6.35 9.92 -10.23
CA VAL A 131 7.23 11.01 -10.64
C VAL A 131 8.10 11.42 -9.46
N LYS A 132 9.42 11.51 -9.67
CA LYS A 132 10.38 12.06 -8.71
C LYS A 132 11.50 12.77 -9.47
N ASN A 133 11.73 14.03 -9.11
CA ASN A 133 12.72 14.90 -9.77
C ASN A 133 12.49 15.01 -11.29
N GLY A 134 11.24 15.19 -11.72
CA GLY A 134 10.86 15.30 -13.12
C GLY A 134 11.06 14.03 -13.96
N LYS A 135 11.15 12.85 -13.34
CA LYS A 135 11.37 11.58 -14.01
C LYS A 135 10.39 10.53 -13.55
N PHE A 136 9.95 9.65 -14.46
CA PHE A 136 9.21 8.46 -14.05
C PHE A 136 10.12 7.44 -13.41
N ARG A 137 9.65 6.85 -12.32
CA ARG A 137 10.32 5.75 -11.63
C ARG A 137 9.34 4.61 -11.34
N ARG A 138 9.85 3.41 -11.21
CA ARG A 138 9.08 2.24 -10.77
C ARG A 138 9.24 2.07 -9.27
N ILE A 139 8.17 1.68 -8.59
CA ILE A 139 8.25 1.30 -7.18
C ILE A 139 9.21 0.12 -7.03
N THR A 140 10.14 0.23 -6.10
CA THR A 140 11.12 -0.83 -5.78
C THR A 140 10.56 -1.79 -4.72
N GLY A 141 11.23 -2.91 -4.55
CA GLY A 141 10.95 -3.84 -3.45
C GLY A 141 11.12 -3.19 -2.09
N TYR A 142 12.14 -2.34 -1.92
CA TYR A 142 12.34 -1.56 -0.70
C TYR A 142 11.16 -0.65 -0.39
N GLU A 143 10.75 0.17 -1.36
CA GLU A 143 9.59 1.06 -1.21
C GLU A 143 8.30 0.27 -1.00
N SER A 144 8.16 -0.88 -1.64
CA SER A 144 7.00 -1.76 -1.48
C SER A 144 6.86 -2.28 -0.05
N PHE A 145 7.99 -2.56 0.63
CA PHE A 145 8.01 -2.94 2.05
C PHE A 145 7.66 -1.77 2.97
N LEU A 146 8.17 -0.56 2.68
CA LEU A 146 7.76 0.64 3.41
C LEU A 146 6.23 0.87 3.27
N LEU A 147 5.69 0.75 2.06
CA LEU A 147 4.25 0.86 1.78
C LEU A 147 3.41 -0.24 2.45
N GLN A 148 4.03 -1.37 2.84
CA GLN A 148 3.39 -2.40 3.69
C GLN A 148 3.58 -2.13 5.19
N GLY A 149 4.20 -1.01 5.59
CA GLY A 149 4.36 -0.63 6.99
C GLY A 149 5.56 -1.25 7.70
N PHE A 150 6.52 -1.84 6.96
CA PHE A 150 7.81 -2.19 7.55
C PHE A 150 8.62 -0.94 7.85
N ASP A 151 9.32 -0.91 8.97
CA ASP A 151 10.26 0.17 9.26
C ASP A 151 11.47 0.16 8.28
N LYS A 152 12.14 1.31 8.18
CA LYS A 152 13.27 1.50 7.26
C LYS A 152 14.41 0.50 7.48
N LYS A 153 14.68 0.11 8.74
CA LYS A 153 15.75 -0.83 9.09
C LYS A 153 15.45 -2.24 8.55
N ARG A 154 14.22 -2.73 8.77
CA ARG A 154 13.78 -4.04 8.27
C ARG A 154 13.67 -4.06 6.75
N ALA A 155 13.08 -3.01 6.16
CA ALA A 155 12.96 -2.88 4.71
C ALA A 155 14.36 -2.83 4.04
N LYS A 156 15.33 -2.10 4.62
CA LYS A 156 16.72 -2.05 4.13
C LYS A 156 17.40 -3.41 4.23
N LYS A 157 17.27 -4.10 5.36
CA LYS A 157 17.81 -5.46 5.52
C LYS A 157 17.25 -6.43 4.47
N ALA A 158 15.96 -6.32 4.15
CA ALA A 158 15.34 -7.12 3.10
C ALA A 158 15.91 -6.76 1.71
N LYS A 159 16.05 -5.47 1.38
CA LYS A 159 16.68 -4.99 0.14
C LYS A 159 18.08 -5.54 -0.06
N ASP A 160 18.89 -5.57 1.00
CA ASP A 160 20.29 -5.99 0.93
C ASP A 160 20.46 -7.51 0.74
N ASN A 161 19.43 -8.31 1.03
CA ASN A 161 19.53 -9.78 1.03
C ASN A 161 18.59 -10.49 0.05
N ILE A 162 17.60 -9.79 -0.52
CA ILE A 162 16.56 -10.40 -1.35
C ILE A 162 16.43 -9.62 -2.66
N LEU A 163 16.31 -10.32 -3.77
CA LEU A 163 16.10 -9.70 -5.07
C LEU A 163 14.81 -8.85 -5.08
N ASP A 164 14.90 -7.69 -5.68
CA ASP A 164 13.82 -6.70 -5.77
C ASP A 164 12.49 -7.31 -6.27
N SER A 165 12.56 -8.15 -7.28
CA SER A 165 11.38 -8.84 -7.84
C SER A 165 10.66 -9.76 -6.84
N PHE A 166 11.40 -10.37 -5.91
CA PHE A 166 10.81 -11.19 -4.84
C PHE A 166 10.17 -10.32 -3.75
N LEU A 167 10.81 -9.20 -3.39
CA LEU A 167 10.24 -8.24 -2.44
C LEU A 167 8.91 -7.68 -2.95
N LEU A 168 8.85 -7.27 -4.22
CA LEU A 168 7.61 -6.83 -4.86
C LEU A 168 6.50 -7.88 -4.81
N LYS A 169 6.85 -9.16 -5.05
CA LYS A 169 5.90 -10.28 -4.95
C LYS A 169 5.40 -10.48 -3.52
N GLN A 170 6.30 -10.46 -2.55
CA GLN A 170 5.96 -10.61 -1.13
C GLN A 170 5.07 -9.47 -0.64
N ALA A 171 5.42 -8.22 -0.97
CA ALA A 171 4.59 -7.06 -0.64
C ALA A 171 3.19 -7.15 -1.26
N GLY A 172 3.08 -7.64 -2.50
CA GLY A 172 1.79 -7.84 -3.15
C GLY A 172 0.87 -8.84 -2.45
N ASN A 173 1.45 -9.89 -1.83
CA ASN A 173 0.74 -10.95 -1.10
C ASN A 173 0.61 -10.67 0.40
N GLY A 174 1.49 -9.82 0.95
CA GLY A 174 1.55 -9.54 2.39
C GLY A 174 0.33 -8.78 2.90
N MET A 175 0.16 -8.81 4.21
CA MET A 175 -0.74 -7.91 4.94
C MET A 175 0.03 -6.67 5.38
N THR A 176 -0.67 -5.54 5.53
CA THR A 176 -0.05 -4.30 6.01
C THR A 176 0.31 -4.43 7.49
N VAL A 177 1.59 -4.31 7.80
CA VAL A 177 2.15 -4.54 9.14
C VAL A 177 1.54 -3.59 10.17
N SER A 178 1.38 -2.30 9.83
CA SER A 178 0.78 -1.32 10.74
C SER A 178 -0.67 -1.65 11.11
N VAL A 179 -1.48 -2.13 10.14
CA VAL A 179 -2.85 -2.58 10.43
C VAL A 179 -2.86 -3.78 11.37
N MET A 180 -1.98 -4.76 11.11
CA MET A 180 -1.87 -5.95 11.95
C MET A 180 -1.39 -5.61 13.37
N GLN A 181 -0.46 -4.66 13.49
CA GLN A 181 0.02 -4.19 14.79
C GLN A 181 -1.11 -3.56 15.62
N GLU A 182 -1.91 -2.68 15.01
CA GLU A 182 -3.03 -2.05 15.70
C GLU A 182 -4.10 -3.07 16.11
N ILE A 183 -4.42 -4.03 15.24
CA ILE A 183 -5.35 -5.12 15.60
C ILE A 183 -4.78 -5.96 16.76
N ALA A 184 -3.50 -6.30 16.72
CA ALA A 184 -2.85 -7.06 17.81
C ALA A 184 -2.88 -6.28 19.12
N ASN A 185 -2.64 -4.97 19.09
CA ASN A 185 -2.72 -4.11 20.28
C ASN A 185 -4.13 -4.13 20.88
N GLU A 186 -5.19 -4.04 20.06
CA GLU A 186 -6.57 -4.12 20.57
C GLU A 186 -6.93 -5.52 21.10
N VAL A 187 -6.41 -6.59 20.49
CA VAL A 187 -6.58 -7.96 21.00
C VAL A 187 -5.91 -8.12 22.37
N MET A 188 -4.69 -7.59 22.54
CA MET A 188 -4.00 -7.63 23.84
C MET A 188 -4.75 -6.84 24.90
N LYS A 189 -5.20 -5.62 24.59
CA LYS A 189 -6.04 -4.83 25.52
C LYS A 189 -7.31 -5.58 25.93
N PHE A 190 -7.95 -6.27 24.98
CA PHE A 190 -9.14 -7.07 25.26
C PHE A 190 -8.82 -8.23 26.22
N ILE A 191 -7.68 -8.90 26.04
CA ILE A 191 -7.24 -10.00 26.93
C ILE A 191 -6.90 -9.46 28.32
N ASP A 192 -6.09 -8.38 28.41
CA ASP A 192 -5.63 -7.81 29.68
C ASP A 192 -6.77 -7.22 30.51
N SER A 193 -7.80 -6.62 29.88
CA SER A 193 -8.99 -6.12 30.59
C SER A 193 -9.80 -7.23 31.24
N GLU A 194 -9.68 -8.44 30.69
CA GLU A 194 -10.37 -9.62 31.17
C GLU A 194 -9.68 -10.28 32.40
N GLU A 195 -8.35 -10.11 32.53
CA GLU A 195 -7.60 -10.63 33.68
C GLU A 195 -7.84 -9.78 34.93
N ASN A 196 -8.01 -8.46 34.79
CA ASN A 196 -8.24 -7.54 35.93
C ASN A 196 -9.65 -7.59 36.53
N GLU A 197 -10.63 -8.25 35.90
CA GLU A 197 -11.96 -8.47 36.45
C GLU A 197 -12.04 -9.74 37.33
N HIS A 198 -10.93 -10.46 37.49
CA HIS A 198 -10.84 -11.71 38.28
C HIS A 198 -10.01 -11.61 39.57
N GLU A 199 -9.47 -10.41 39.87
CA GLU A 199 -8.88 -10.08 41.18
C GLU A 199 -9.91 -9.32 42.06
#